data_fdf793093c021c284e051f3cd583586d
#
_entry.id   fdf793093c021c284e051f3cd583586d
#
_cell.length_a   1.000
_cell.length_b   1.000
_cell.length_c   1.000
_cell.angle_alpha   90.00
_cell.angle_beta   90.00
_cell.angle_gamma   90.00
#
_symmetry.space_group_name_H-M   'P 1'
#
loop_
_entity.id
_entity.type
_entity.pdbx_description
1 polymer ?
#
loop_
_entity_poly.entity_id
_entity_poly.type
_entity_poly.pdbx_seq_one_letter_code
_entity_poly.pdbx_strand_id
1 'polypeptide(L)'
;GVMNTFLVEPRLQLSESRLSIAAKVMYQERLGSGGNSDQSRTYKVDQSVLYFGLRLEKQWKDNSMQLNVSRISDAGRFLMPREWGYEPFYTFQRRTRIEGVRDAISLMFKWQKAWSDEQMSYQFTSSIAYNRLPKPSDVESNKYKLPSHIHWDAVLKVKPIKNLSSLSLETLVAYRFLSDNSISDSSVIINNADFFHTDLSLVYSF
;
A
#
# COMPACT_ATOMS: atom_id res chain seq x y z
N GLY A 1 -9.80 22.84 5.26
CA GLY A 1 -9.66 21.37 5.04
C GLY A 1 -10.37 20.97 3.77
N VAL A 2 -9.91 19.88 3.19
CA VAL A 2 -10.47 19.34 1.93
C VAL A 2 -11.43 18.19 2.21
N MET A 3 -11.12 17.42 3.27
CA MET A 3 -11.88 16.23 3.65
C MET A 3 -11.69 15.92 5.14
N ASN A 4 -12.67 15.26 5.73
CA ASN A 4 -12.54 14.56 7.00
C ASN A 4 -12.20 13.09 6.74
N THR A 5 -11.37 12.51 7.59
CA THR A 5 -11.06 11.06 7.56
C THR A 5 -11.24 10.48 8.94
N PHE A 6 -12.11 9.48 9.06
CA PHE A 6 -12.33 8.70 10.27
C PHE A 6 -11.71 7.33 10.07
N LEU A 7 -10.98 6.84 11.07
CA LEU A 7 -10.31 5.55 11.04
C LEU A 7 -10.62 4.75 12.29
N VAL A 8 -11.01 3.49 12.11
CA VAL A 8 -11.15 2.50 13.18
C VAL A 8 -10.38 1.25 12.80
N GLU A 9 -9.55 0.73 13.71
CA GLU A 9 -8.72 -0.45 13.49
C GLU A 9 -8.77 -1.41 14.68
N PRO A 10 -9.84 -2.24 14.81
CA PRO A 10 -9.87 -3.30 15.79
C PRO A 10 -8.88 -4.42 15.46
N ARG A 11 -8.25 -4.98 16.50
CA ARG A 11 -7.34 -6.12 16.40
C ARG A 11 -7.67 -7.16 17.46
N LEU A 12 -7.76 -8.41 17.04
CA LEU A 12 -7.88 -9.58 17.91
C LEU A 12 -6.57 -10.40 17.81
N GLN A 13 -5.97 -10.71 18.95
CA GLN A 13 -4.79 -11.55 19.02
C GLN A 13 -5.11 -12.82 19.80
N LEU A 14 -4.89 -13.96 19.17
CA LEU A 14 -5.04 -15.29 19.76
C LEU A 14 -3.66 -15.76 20.23
N SER A 15 -3.38 -15.56 21.52
CA SER A 15 -2.04 -15.71 22.11
C SER A 15 -1.44 -17.11 21.91
N GLU A 16 -2.22 -18.16 22.19
CA GLU A 16 -1.76 -19.55 22.07
C GLU A 16 -1.39 -19.93 20.65
N SER A 17 -2.15 -19.49 19.68
CA SER A 17 -1.91 -19.79 18.27
C SER A 17 -0.94 -18.83 17.58
N ARG A 18 -0.57 -17.72 18.23
CA ARG A 18 0.19 -16.61 17.61
C ARG A 18 -0.46 -16.13 16.30
N LEU A 19 -1.78 -16.17 16.26
CA LEU A 19 -2.59 -15.72 15.16
C LEU A 19 -3.19 -14.36 15.54
N SER A 20 -3.16 -13.39 14.66
CA SER A 20 -3.87 -12.13 14.81
C SER A 20 -4.78 -11.85 13.62
N ILE A 21 -5.92 -11.26 13.92
CA ILE A 21 -6.89 -10.79 12.93
C ILE A 21 -7.07 -9.30 13.18
N ALA A 22 -6.94 -8.49 12.16
CA ALA A 22 -7.19 -7.05 12.25
C ALA A 22 -8.10 -6.62 11.10
N ALA A 23 -9.06 -5.77 11.41
CA ALA A 23 -9.87 -5.08 10.42
C ALA A 23 -9.55 -3.59 10.46
N LYS A 24 -9.67 -2.91 9.33
CA LYS A 24 -9.51 -1.47 9.23
C LYS A 24 -10.66 -0.90 8.41
N VAL A 25 -11.33 0.08 8.97
CA VAL A 25 -12.38 0.82 8.29
C VAL A 25 -11.98 2.28 8.27
N MET A 26 -11.98 2.89 7.10
CA MET A 26 -11.78 4.32 6.93
C MET A 26 -12.93 4.90 6.14
N TYR A 27 -13.47 5.99 6.64
CA TYR A 27 -14.51 6.76 5.99
C TYR A 27 -13.97 8.15 5.70
N GLN A 28 -14.12 8.60 4.45
CA GLN A 28 -13.78 9.96 4.07
C GLN A 28 -15.00 10.67 3.53
N GLU A 29 -15.16 11.91 3.92
CA GLU A 29 -16.19 12.81 3.41
C GLU A 29 -15.58 14.16 3.03
N ARG A 30 -16.20 14.80 2.05
CA ARG A 30 -15.81 16.14 1.62
C ARG A 30 -16.08 17.16 2.72
N LEU A 31 -15.16 18.11 2.87
CA LEU A 31 -15.34 19.27 3.72
C LEU A 31 -15.49 20.54 2.85
N GLY A 32 -16.65 21.20 2.96
CA GLY A 32 -16.93 22.45 2.24
C GLY A 32 -16.82 22.32 0.71
N SER A 33 -16.14 23.24 0.05
CA SER A 33 -15.95 23.28 -1.41
C SER A 33 -14.93 22.30 -1.97
N GLY A 34 -14.32 21.43 -1.13
CA GLY A 34 -13.30 20.48 -1.57
C GLY A 34 -11.92 21.11 -1.82
N GLY A 35 -11.68 22.30 -1.28
CA GLY A 35 -10.35 22.90 -1.14
C GLY A 35 -9.74 23.57 -2.37
N ASN A 36 -10.45 23.65 -3.49
CA ASN A 36 -9.98 24.40 -4.66
C ASN A 36 -11.12 25.16 -5.33
N SER A 37 -10.87 26.41 -5.71
CA SER A 37 -11.81 27.23 -6.48
C SER A 37 -11.95 26.76 -7.94
N ASP A 38 -10.93 26.11 -8.47
CA ASP A 38 -10.97 25.49 -9.80
C ASP A 38 -11.69 24.15 -9.72
N GLN A 39 -12.90 24.09 -10.30
CA GLN A 39 -13.73 22.87 -10.28
C GLN A 39 -13.07 21.66 -10.94
N SER A 40 -12.13 21.86 -11.87
CA SER A 40 -11.37 20.76 -12.49
C SER A 40 -10.37 20.11 -11.53
N ARG A 41 -9.95 20.84 -10.50
CA ARG A 41 -8.99 20.42 -9.47
C ARG A 41 -9.63 20.17 -8.12
N THR A 42 -10.92 20.45 -7.98
CA THR A 42 -11.65 20.15 -6.76
C THR A 42 -11.71 18.66 -6.54
N TYR A 43 -11.64 18.27 -5.28
CA TYR A 43 -12.08 16.96 -4.86
C TYR A 43 -13.59 16.85 -5.13
N LYS A 44 -13.93 16.40 -6.33
CA LYS A 44 -15.31 16.17 -6.76
C LYS A 44 -15.88 14.98 -6.01
N VAL A 45 -16.22 15.18 -4.75
CA VAL A 45 -16.94 14.15 -4.03
C VAL A 45 -18.23 14.76 -3.53
N ASP A 46 -19.28 14.55 -4.29
CA ASP A 46 -20.62 14.59 -3.75
C ASP A 46 -20.92 13.32 -2.94
N GLN A 47 -19.90 12.48 -2.76
CA GLN A 47 -20.02 11.12 -2.27
C GLN A 47 -18.88 10.83 -1.27
N SER A 48 -19.24 10.25 -0.15
CA SER A 48 -18.31 9.70 0.80
C SER A 48 -17.66 8.44 0.25
N VAL A 49 -16.40 8.19 0.62
CA VAL A 49 -15.69 6.96 0.26
C VAL A 49 -15.43 6.11 1.49
N LEU A 50 -15.64 4.82 1.34
CA LEU A 50 -15.37 3.83 2.37
C LEU A 50 -14.21 2.94 1.92
N TYR A 51 -13.23 2.78 2.80
CA TYR A 51 -12.20 1.75 2.70
C TYR A 51 -12.46 0.69 3.76
N PHE A 52 -12.35 -0.56 3.35
CA PHE A 52 -12.32 -1.71 4.24
C PHE A 52 -11.05 -2.53 4.01
N GLY A 53 -10.36 -2.88 5.08
CA GLY A 53 -9.19 -3.77 5.07
C GLY A 53 -9.33 -4.90 6.07
N LEU A 54 -8.86 -6.08 5.69
CA LEU A 54 -8.74 -7.24 6.56
C LEU A 54 -7.31 -7.78 6.50
N ARG A 55 -6.74 -8.09 7.66
CA ARG A 55 -5.43 -8.73 7.80
C ARG A 55 -5.56 -9.97 8.66
N LEU A 56 -5.05 -11.07 8.16
CA LEU A 56 -4.77 -12.28 8.91
C LEU A 56 -3.26 -12.44 8.99
N GLU A 57 -2.72 -12.54 10.21
CA GLU A 57 -1.27 -12.69 10.43
C GLU A 57 -0.99 -13.87 11.34
N LYS A 58 -0.06 -14.72 10.92
CA LYS A 58 0.48 -15.83 11.70
C LYS A 58 1.95 -15.61 11.95
N GLN A 59 2.35 -15.67 13.21
CA GLN A 59 3.75 -15.56 13.62
C GLN A 59 4.25 -16.89 14.15
N TRP A 60 5.50 -17.26 13.81
CA TRP A 60 6.17 -18.42 14.38
C TRP A 60 7.68 -18.19 14.38
N LYS A 61 8.31 -18.34 15.56
CA LYS A 61 9.74 -18.02 15.75
C LYS A 61 10.06 -16.63 15.14
N ASP A 62 10.97 -16.62 14.19
CA ASP A 62 11.49 -15.40 13.54
C ASP A 62 10.75 -15.06 12.24
N ASN A 63 9.64 -15.74 11.97
CA ASN A 63 8.87 -15.56 10.75
C ASN A 63 7.47 -15.00 11.04
N SER A 64 6.93 -14.25 10.08
CA SER A 64 5.50 -13.96 10.01
C SER A 64 4.98 -14.10 8.58
N MET A 65 3.74 -14.51 8.44
CA MET A 65 2.99 -14.51 7.19
C MET A 65 1.71 -13.72 7.37
N GLN A 66 1.36 -12.94 6.36
CA GLN A 66 0.15 -12.14 6.35
C GLN A 66 -0.62 -12.39 5.06
N LEU A 67 -1.94 -12.52 5.21
CA LEU A 67 -2.88 -12.41 4.11
C LEU A 67 -3.69 -11.13 4.34
N ASN A 68 -3.67 -10.24 3.37
CA ASN A 68 -4.29 -8.92 3.46
C ASN A 68 -5.26 -8.73 2.31
N VAL A 69 -6.42 -8.18 2.61
CA VAL A 69 -7.43 -7.77 1.63
C VAL A 69 -7.76 -6.31 1.85
N SER A 70 -7.94 -5.57 0.77
CA SER A 70 -8.37 -4.17 0.78
C SER A 70 -9.46 -3.94 -0.24
N ARG A 71 -10.47 -3.15 0.13
CA ARG A 71 -11.57 -2.72 -0.73
C ARG A 71 -11.76 -1.22 -0.58
N ILE A 72 -11.80 -0.50 -1.70
CA ILE A 72 -12.25 0.89 -1.79
C ILE A 72 -13.61 0.87 -2.47
N SER A 73 -14.62 1.55 -1.89
CA SER A 73 -15.95 1.64 -2.48
C SER A 73 -15.94 2.35 -3.83
N ASP A 74 -17.01 2.19 -4.59
CA ASP A 74 -17.22 2.85 -5.88
C ASP A 74 -17.79 4.28 -5.75
N ALA A 75 -18.17 4.68 -4.53
CA ALA A 75 -18.80 5.97 -4.28
C ALA A 75 -17.86 7.17 -4.49
N GLY A 76 -16.56 6.99 -4.30
CA GLY A 76 -15.57 8.06 -4.49
C GLY A 76 -14.13 7.55 -4.47
N ARG A 77 -13.18 8.39 -4.88
CA ARG A 77 -11.76 8.07 -4.80
C ARG A 77 -11.26 8.27 -3.37
N PHE A 78 -10.61 7.26 -2.82
CA PHE A 78 -9.91 7.41 -1.54
C PHE A 78 -8.65 8.25 -1.73
N LEU A 79 -8.51 9.34 -0.97
CA LEU A 79 -7.32 10.18 -0.99
C LEU A 79 -6.52 9.96 0.29
N MET A 80 -5.21 9.78 0.13
CA MET A 80 -4.32 9.66 1.27
C MET A 80 -4.16 11.04 1.95
N PRO A 81 -4.42 11.14 3.27
CA PRO A 81 -4.02 12.32 4.03
C PRO A 81 -2.49 12.48 3.95
N ARG A 82 -2.03 13.65 3.51
CA ARG A 82 -0.59 13.90 3.26
C ARG A 82 0.26 13.73 4.51
N GLU A 83 -0.31 14.00 5.66
CA GLU A 83 0.32 13.92 6.97
C GLU A 83 0.69 12.48 7.36
N TRP A 84 0.10 11.48 6.73
CA TRP A 84 0.38 10.08 7.03
C TRP A 84 1.65 9.54 6.37
N GLY A 85 2.18 10.23 5.35
CA GLY A 85 3.44 9.89 4.69
C GLY A 85 3.40 8.66 3.78
N TYR A 86 2.48 7.72 4.02
CA TYR A 86 2.28 6.50 3.22
C TYR A 86 0.81 6.10 3.19
N GLU A 87 0.44 5.27 2.22
CA GLU A 87 -0.93 4.76 2.11
C GLU A 87 -1.29 3.89 3.33
N PRO A 88 -2.45 4.13 3.97
CA PRO A 88 -2.83 3.44 5.20
C PRO A 88 -3.39 2.03 4.97
N PHE A 89 -3.30 1.50 3.76
CA PHE A 89 -3.89 0.23 3.36
C PHE A 89 -3.09 -0.97 3.89
N TYR A 90 -3.77 -2.04 4.25
CA TYR A 90 -3.08 -3.28 4.62
C TYR A 90 -2.34 -3.93 3.45
N THR A 91 -2.75 -3.62 2.22
CA THR A 91 -2.12 -4.07 0.98
C THR A 91 -1.12 -3.07 0.41
N PHE A 92 -0.65 -2.13 1.24
CA PHE A 92 0.38 -1.18 0.81
C PHE A 92 1.68 -1.90 0.43
N GLN A 93 2.20 -1.56 -0.73
CA GLN A 93 3.50 -1.97 -1.24
C GLN A 93 4.29 -0.74 -1.72
N ARG A 94 5.59 -0.82 -1.63
CA ARG A 94 6.44 0.25 -2.16
C ARG A 94 6.36 0.27 -3.70
N ARG A 95 6.49 1.46 -4.29
CA ARG A 95 6.50 1.67 -5.75
C ARG A 95 5.18 1.33 -6.46
N THR A 96 4.08 1.18 -5.71
CA THR A 96 2.74 1.14 -6.28
C THR A 96 1.80 2.05 -5.49
N ARG A 97 0.74 2.55 -6.14
CA ARG A 97 -0.25 3.42 -5.52
C ARG A 97 -1.65 2.92 -5.82
N ILE A 98 -2.45 2.84 -4.77
CA ILE A 98 -3.86 2.48 -4.84
C ILE A 98 -4.73 3.64 -4.34
N GLU A 99 -4.13 4.66 -3.70
CA GLU A 99 -4.82 5.91 -3.40
C GLU A 99 -5.24 6.64 -4.69
N GLY A 100 -6.26 7.46 -4.61
CA GLY A 100 -6.77 8.19 -5.77
C GLY A 100 -7.60 7.35 -6.73
N VAL A 101 -7.99 6.13 -6.34
CA VAL A 101 -8.89 5.24 -7.07
C VAL A 101 -10.19 5.02 -6.32
N ARG A 102 -11.27 4.75 -7.03
CA ARG A 102 -12.52 4.17 -6.53
C ARG A 102 -12.69 2.76 -7.07
N ASP A 103 -13.60 1.98 -6.49
CA ASP A 103 -13.89 0.58 -6.92
C ASP A 103 -12.63 -0.30 -7.05
N ALA A 104 -11.72 -0.24 -6.09
CA ALA A 104 -10.52 -1.05 -6.10
C ALA A 104 -10.61 -2.22 -5.13
N ILE A 105 -10.04 -3.37 -5.54
CA ILE A 105 -9.84 -4.53 -4.68
C ILE A 105 -8.36 -4.91 -4.78
N SER A 106 -7.75 -5.17 -3.62
CA SER A 106 -6.38 -5.68 -3.54
C SER A 106 -6.32 -6.90 -2.64
N LEU A 107 -5.59 -7.91 -3.09
CA LEU A 107 -5.26 -9.10 -2.31
C LEU A 107 -3.75 -9.23 -2.25
N MET A 108 -3.17 -9.34 -1.05
CA MET A 108 -1.73 -9.41 -0.84
C MET A 108 -1.36 -10.55 0.10
N PHE A 109 -0.37 -11.32 -0.29
CA PHE A 109 0.39 -12.19 0.58
C PHE A 109 1.72 -11.52 0.92
N LYS A 110 2.11 -11.55 2.21
CA LYS A 110 3.37 -10.99 2.71
C LYS A 110 4.05 -11.98 3.64
N TRP A 111 5.33 -12.18 3.43
CA TRP A 111 6.19 -12.97 4.30
C TRP A 111 7.33 -12.11 4.83
N GLN A 112 7.63 -12.27 6.11
CA GLN A 112 8.73 -11.60 6.78
C GLN A 112 9.55 -12.63 7.56
N LYS A 113 10.87 -12.43 7.58
CA LYS A 113 11.81 -13.18 8.39
C LYS A 113 12.80 -12.23 9.02
N ALA A 114 13.04 -12.38 10.33
CA ALA A 114 14.08 -11.67 11.06
C ALA A 114 15.09 -12.68 11.62
N TRP A 115 16.37 -12.37 11.55
CA TRP A 115 17.43 -13.17 12.15
C TRP A 115 18.62 -12.30 12.49
N SER A 116 19.52 -12.78 13.30
CA SER A 116 20.75 -12.06 13.67
C SER A 116 21.89 -13.04 13.87
N ASP A 117 23.09 -12.55 13.67
CA ASP A 117 24.35 -13.11 14.14
C ASP A 117 24.96 -12.22 15.23
N GLU A 118 26.24 -12.41 15.58
CA GLU A 118 26.92 -11.63 16.64
C GLU A 118 27.14 -10.15 16.27
N GLN A 119 27.11 -9.80 14.99
CA GLN A 119 27.48 -8.48 14.47
C GLN A 119 26.33 -7.75 13.81
N MET A 120 25.42 -8.48 13.16
CA MET A 120 24.40 -7.92 12.31
C MET A 120 23.01 -8.48 12.63
N SER A 121 22.00 -7.65 12.45
CA SER A 121 20.60 -8.06 12.39
C SER A 121 20.07 -7.89 10.97
N TYR A 122 19.26 -8.83 10.56
CA TYR A 122 18.70 -8.91 9.22
C TYR A 122 17.18 -8.97 9.31
N GLN A 123 16.51 -8.26 8.42
CA GLN A 123 15.09 -8.36 8.22
C GLN A 123 14.80 -8.48 6.73
N PHE A 124 14.24 -9.59 6.33
CA PHE A 124 13.76 -9.81 4.97
C PHE A 124 12.24 -9.72 4.95
N THR A 125 11.70 -9.02 3.96
CA THR A 125 10.27 -8.93 3.70
C THR A 125 10.06 -9.17 2.22
N SER A 126 9.13 -10.03 1.86
CA SER A 126 8.66 -10.17 0.48
C SER A 126 7.14 -10.13 0.46
N SER A 127 6.58 -9.45 -0.53
CA SER A 127 5.14 -9.38 -0.73
C SER A 127 4.77 -9.49 -2.20
N ILE A 128 3.62 -10.12 -2.46
CA ILE A 128 3.00 -10.17 -3.78
C ILE A 128 1.54 -9.77 -3.64
N ALA A 129 1.08 -8.87 -4.49
CA ALA A 129 -0.31 -8.42 -4.48
C ALA A 129 -0.91 -8.41 -5.89
N TYR A 130 -2.18 -8.79 -5.97
CA TYR A 130 -3.03 -8.52 -7.11
C TYR A 130 -3.90 -7.31 -6.81
N ASN A 131 -3.86 -6.32 -7.70
CA ASN A 131 -4.61 -5.08 -7.62
C ASN A 131 -5.57 -4.98 -8.81
N ARG A 132 -6.87 -5.16 -8.54
CA ARG A 132 -7.93 -4.86 -9.51
C ARG A 132 -8.31 -3.40 -9.39
N LEU A 133 -8.09 -2.65 -10.45
CA LEU A 133 -8.34 -1.21 -10.53
C LEU A 133 -9.34 -0.91 -11.66
N PRO A 134 -10.04 0.22 -11.63
CA PRO A 134 -10.82 0.72 -12.76
C PRO A 134 -9.96 0.90 -14.00
N LYS A 135 -10.59 0.93 -15.16
CA LYS A 135 -9.91 1.13 -16.44
C LYS A 135 -9.08 2.42 -16.42
N PRO A 136 -7.87 2.44 -16.99
CA PRO A 136 -7.02 3.65 -17.08
C PRO A 136 -7.68 4.81 -17.83
N SER A 137 -8.60 4.52 -18.76
CA SER A 137 -9.38 5.53 -19.49
C SER A 137 -10.42 6.24 -18.62
N ASP A 138 -10.86 5.62 -17.51
CA ASP A 138 -11.78 6.23 -16.55
C ASP A 138 -11.03 7.13 -15.57
N VAL A 139 -10.75 8.36 -15.97
CA VAL A 139 -9.97 9.34 -15.21
C VAL A 139 -10.66 9.75 -13.91
N GLU A 140 -11.99 9.65 -13.84
CA GLU A 140 -12.76 9.97 -12.64
C GLU A 140 -12.59 8.90 -11.57
N SER A 141 -12.42 7.65 -11.98
CA SER A 141 -12.25 6.50 -11.07
C SER A 141 -10.80 6.16 -10.77
N ASN A 142 -9.87 6.52 -11.67
CA ASN A 142 -8.47 6.12 -11.64
C ASN A 142 -7.55 7.31 -11.95
N LYS A 143 -7.20 8.05 -10.90
CA LYS A 143 -6.39 9.28 -11.00
C LYS A 143 -5.04 9.07 -11.69
N TYR A 144 -4.41 7.93 -11.45
CA TYR A 144 -3.06 7.67 -11.96
C TYR A 144 -3.06 6.88 -13.25
N LYS A 145 -4.23 6.55 -13.79
CA LYS A 145 -4.38 5.72 -15.00
C LYS A 145 -3.58 4.41 -14.92
N LEU A 146 -3.47 3.84 -13.72
CA LEU A 146 -2.76 2.60 -13.51
C LEU A 146 -3.69 1.42 -13.81
N PRO A 147 -3.33 0.51 -14.71
CA PRO A 147 -4.14 -0.67 -14.98
C PRO A 147 -4.11 -1.67 -13.84
N SER A 148 -5.03 -2.63 -13.86
CA SER A 148 -4.97 -3.78 -12.95
C SER A 148 -3.65 -4.54 -13.16
N HIS A 149 -3.01 -4.93 -12.06
CA HIS A 149 -1.66 -5.47 -12.11
C HIS A 149 -1.37 -6.42 -10.96
N ILE A 150 -0.35 -7.24 -11.13
CA ILE A 150 0.32 -7.94 -10.05
C ILE A 150 1.61 -7.18 -9.72
N HIS A 151 1.86 -6.97 -8.45
CA HIS A 151 3.08 -6.33 -7.96
C HIS A 151 3.76 -7.23 -6.94
N TRP A 152 5.04 -7.48 -7.17
CA TRP A 152 5.91 -8.18 -6.23
C TRP A 152 7.01 -7.24 -5.76
N ASP A 153 7.32 -7.27 -4.47
CA ASP A 153 8.47 -6.59 -3.90
C ASP A 153 9.20 -7.47 -2.88
N ALA A 154 10.48 -7.21 -2.73
CA ALA A 154 11.33 -7.80 -1.71
C ALA A 154 12.24 -6.71 -1.12
N VAL A 155 12.33 -6.68 0.20
CA VAL A 155 13.17 -5.74 0.95
C VAL A 155 14.08 -6.53 1.87
N LEU A 156 15.37 -6.28 1.79
CA LEU A 156 16.36 -6.74 2.76
C LEU A 156 16.89 -5.53 3.53
N LYS A 157 16.74 -5.55 4.84
CA LYS A 157 17.31 -4.57 5.75
C LYS A 157 18.40 -5.22 6.58
N VAL A 158 19.58 -4.62 6.59
CA VAL A 158 20.75 -5.06 7.37
C VAL A 158 21.13 -3.93 8.31
N LYS A 159 21.29 -4.27 9.60
CA LYS A 159 21.62 -3.31 10.64
C LYS A 159 22.74 -3.87 11.53
N PRO A 160 23.86 -3.13 11.76
CA PRO A 160 24.87 -3.49 12.75
C PRO A 160 24.26 -3.53 14.16
N ILE A 161 24.67 -4.52 14.97
CA ILE A 161 24.21 -4.64 16.37
C ILE A 161 25.05 -3.77 17.29
N LYS A 162 26.34 -3.65 16.99
CA LYS A 162 27.33 -2.90 17.80
C LYS A 162 27.87 -1.70 17.01
N ASN A 163 28.36 -0.69 17.73
CA ASN A 163 29.10 0.50 17.27
C ASN A 163 28.36 1.44 16.28
N LEU A 164 27.59 0.95 15.34
CA LEU A 164 26.86 1.73 14.33
C LEU A 164 25.38 1.35 14.31
N SER A 165 24.79 1.08 15.47
CA SER A 165 23.40 0.63 15.60
C SER A 165 22.38 1.63 15.04
N SER A 166 22.77 2.90 14.83
CA SER A 166 21.96 3.92 14.17
C SER A 166 21.94 3.81 12.64
N LEU A 167 22.87 3.02 12.05
CA LEU A 167 22.99 2.84 10.61
C LEU A 167 22.25 1.60 10.16
N SER A 168 21.58 1.67 9.03
CA SER A 168 21.01 0.50 8.34
C SER A 168 21.14 0.61 6.83
N LEU A 169 21.43 -0.50 6.19
CA LEU A 169 21.39 -0.65 4.74
C LEU A 169 20.07 -1.32 4.36
N GLU A 170 19.38 -0.77 3.39
CA GLU A 170 18.13 -1.31 2.88
C GLU A 170 18.20 -1.48 1.38
N THR A 171 17.92 -2.68 0.90
CA THR A 171 17.82 -2.99 -0.52
C THR A 171 16.38 -3.34 -0.85
N LEU A 172 15.80 -2.67 -1.85
CA LEU A 172 14.49 -2.96 -2.40
C LEU A 172 14.65 -3.49 -3.82
N VAL A 173 13.93 -4.56 -4.12
CA VAL A 173 13.68 -5.03 -5.48
C VAL A 173 12.17 -5.08 -5.66
N ALA A 174 11.66 -4.50 -6.75
CA ALA A 174 10.25 -4.52 -7.07
C ALA A 174 10.03 -4.82 -8.56
N TYR A 175 9.00 -5.60 -8.83
CA TYR A 175 8.55 -5.93 -10.17
C TYR A 175 7.03 -5.84 -10.26
N ARG A 176 6.53 -5.18 -11.30
CA ARG A 176 5.10 -5.09 -11.58
C ARG A 176 4.84 -5.54 -13.00
N PHE A 177 3.82 -6.34 -13.17
CA PHE A 177 3.36 -6.82 -14.47
C PHE A 177 1.84 -6.68 -14.60
N LEU A 178 1.40 -6.40 -15.81
CA LEU A 178 -0.01 -6.26 -16.13
C LEU A 178 -0.75 -7.58 -15.98
N SER A 179 -1.94 -7.52 -15.42
CA SER A 179 -2.87 -8.66 -15.43
C SER A 179 -3.84 -8.62 -16.61
N ASP A 180 -3.87 -7.50 -17.35
CA ASP A 180 -4.79 -7.27 -18.45
C ASP A 180 -4.05 -6.59 -19.62
N ASN A 181 -3.94 -7.30 -20.74
CA ASN A 181 -3.32 -6.82 -21.99
C ASN A 181 -4.31 -6.03 -22.89
N SER A 182 -5.52 -5.75 -22.41
CA SER A 182 -6.56 -5.06 -23.20
C SER A 182 -6.30 -3.57 -23.42
N ILE A 183 -5.20 -3.02 -22.91
CA ILE A 183 -4.87 -1.60 -23.03
C ILE A 183 -4.06 -1.40 -24.31
N SER A 184 -4.76 -1.05 -25.40
CA SER A 184 -4.13 -0.79 -26.69
C SER A 184 -3.53 0.61 -26.84
N ASP A 185 -3.86 1.55 -25.94
CA ASP A 185 -3.41 2.94 -26.03
C ASP A 185 -2.45 3.29 -24.90
N SER A 186 -1.15 3.27 -25.22
CA SER A 186 -0.08 3.64 -24.26
C SER A 186 -0.17 5.10 -23.77
N SER A 187 -0.84 5.99 -24.52
CA SER A 187 -1.01 7.40 -24.14
C SER A 187 -1.94 7.56 -22.93
N VAL A 188 -2.78 6.57 -22.65
CA VAL A 188 -3.69 6.52 -21.50
C VAL A 188 -2.96 6.13 -20.21
N ILE A 189 -1.79 5.52 -20.31
CA ILE A 189 -1.02 5.03 -19.16
C ILE A 189 0.07 6.03 -18.81
N ILE A 190 -0.13 6.82 -17.75
CA ILE A 190 0.89 7.77 -17.26
C ILE A 190 2.11 7.05 -16.69
N ASN A 191 1.93 5.87 -16.08
CA ASN A 191 3.00 5.06 -15.53
C ASN A 191 3.09 3.75 -16.30
N ASN A 192 4.26 3.43 -16.84
CA ASN A 192 4.51 2.12 -17.41
C ASN A 192 4.07 1.05 -16.41
N ALA A 193 3.22 0.17 -16.88
CA ALA A 193 2.64 -0.85 -16.03
C ALA A 193 3.63 -1.98 -15.75
N ASP A 194 4.44 -2.34 -16.74
CA ASP A 194 5.54 -3.28 -16.55
C ASP A 194 6.81 -2.52 -16.18
N PHE A 195 7.32 -2.73 -14.99
CA PHE A 195 8.59 -2.14 -14.59
C PHE A 195 9.36 -3.04 -13.62
N PHE A 196 10.66 -2.97 -13.74
CA PHE A 196 11.60 -3.50 -12.77
C PHE A 196 12.28 -2.33 -12.06
N HIS A 197 12.37 -2.40 -10.74
CA HIS A 197 12.96 -1.34 -9.92
C HIS A 197 13.85 -1.93 -8.84
N THR A 198 15.02 -1.35 -8.67
CA THR A 198 15.92 -1.62 -7.56
C THR A 198 16.28 -0.31 -6.86
N ASP A 199 16.40 -0.37 -5.54
CA ASP A 199 16.79 0.76 -4.70
C ASP A 199 17.76 0.27 -3.64
N LEU A 200 18.81 1.05 -3.38
CA LEU A 200 19.76 0.84 -2.31
C LEU A 200 19.82 2.09 -1.46
N SER A 201 19.41 1.98 -0.20
CA SER A 201 19.31 3.10 0.72
C SER A 201 20.18 2.88 1.94
N LEU A 202 20.99 3.88 2.28
CA LEU A 202 21.68 3.96 3.56
C LEU A 202 20.89 4.88 4.48
N VAL A 203 20.40 4.34 5.59
CA VAL A 203 19.55 5.08 6.54
C VAL A 203 20.29 5.24 7.86
N TYR A 204 20.42 6.48 8.30
CA TYR A 204 20.96 6.84 9.60
C TYR A 204 19.84 7.42 10.47
N SER A 205 19.70 6.89 11.70
CA SER A 205 18.68 7.36 12.66
C SER A 205 19.43 8.00 13.85
N PHE A 206 19.17 9.26 14.14
CA PHE A 206 19.71 10.03 15.26
C PHE A 206 18.66 10.26 16.35
#